data_2995f7175c59704a27afe3f94463c2c1
#
_entry.id   2995f7175c59704a27afe3f94463c2c1
#
_cell.length_a   1.000
_cell.length_b   1.000
_cell.length_c   1.000
_cell.angle_alpha   90.00
_cell.angle_beta   90.00
_cell.angle_gamma   90.00
#
_symmetry.space_group_name_H-M   'P 1'
#
loop_
_entity.id
_entity.type
_entity.pdbx_description
1 polymer ?
#
loop_
_entity_poly.entity_id
_entity_poly.type
_entity_poly.pdbx_seq_one_letter_code
_entity_poly.pdbx_strand_id
1 'polypeptide(L)'
;MGDYHDLHNHPHSYLSGTYYVKVPRLAEAGRRKDLRPNRITFYDPRPGINMGSIRNDPYVDPEFTILPVPGQLMLWPAFLNHFVHPNLSKETRVSVSFNIILKWADHYLPSQE
;
A
#
# COMPACT_ATOMS: atom_id res chain seq x y z
N MET A 1 -15.05 0.25 12.36
CA MET A 1 -15.63 -0.01 11.02
C MET A 1 -15.43 1.23 10.17
N GLY A 2 -15.01 1.06 8.91
CA GLY A 2 -14.79 2.17 7.98
C GLY A 2 -13.42 2.85 8.04
N ASP A 3 -12.53 2.41 8.91
CA ASP A 3 -11.17 2.95 8.98
C ASP A 3 -10.39 2.64 7.71
N TYR A 4 -9.66 3.62 7.25
CA TYR A 4 -8.84 3.54 6.04
C TYR A 4 -7.65 4.49 6.12
N HIS A 5 -6.69 4.28 5.21
CA HIS A 5 -5.62 5.24 4.98
C HIS A 5 -5.75 5.79 3.56
N ASP A 6 -5.85 7.11 3.46
CA ASP A 6 -5.92 7.82 2.19
C ASP A 6 -4.64 7.64 1.39
N LEU A 7 -4.69 8.03 0.11
CA LEU A 7 -3.53 7.96 -0.78
C LEU A 7 -2.33 8.70 -0.19
N HIS A 8 -1.23 7.98 0.00
CA HIS A 8 -0.03 8.55 0.59
C HIS A 8 1.21 7.74 0.22
N ASN A 9 2.36 8.30 0.53
CA ASN A 9 3.66 7.63 0.53
C ASN A 9 4.44 8.03 1.78
N HIS A 10 5.64 7.50 1.92
CA HIS A 10 6.49 7.71 3.09
C HIS A 10 7.83 8.32 2.68
N PRO A 11 7.90 9.67 2.49
CA PRO A 11 9.16 10.33 2.18
C PRO A 11 10.19 10.10 3.29
N HIS A 12 11.46 10.09 2.95
CA HIS A 12 12.59 9.86 3.85
C HIS A 12 12.76 8.43 4.37
N SER A 13 11.87 7.52 3.98
CA SER A 13 12.04 6.09 4.21
C SER A 13 12.52 5.39 2.95
N TYR A 14 13.15 4.23 3.09
CA TYR A 14 13.61 3.43 1.96
C TYR A 14 12.57 2.41 1.54
N LEU A 15 12.09 1.62 2.50
CA LEU A 15 11.01 0.67 2.29
C LEU A 15 9.89 0.95 3.28
N SER A 16 8.69 0.64 2.86
CA SER A 16 7.52 0.54 3.73
C SER A 16 7.00 -0.88 3.71
N GLY A 17 6.34 -1.27 4.77
CA GLY A 17 5.79 -2.62 4.84
C GLY A 17 4.63 -2.73 5.81
N THR A 18 3.89 -3.81 5.66
CA THR A 18 2.77 -4.17 6.54
C THR A 18 2.73 -5.67 6.72
N TYR A 19 2.61 -6.09 7.96
CA TYR A 19 2.32 -7.48 8.33
C TYR A 19 0.87 -7.60 8.76
N TYR A 20 0.13 -8.51 8.14
CA TYR A 20 -1.28 -8.72 8.41
C TYR A 20 -1.48 -9.83 9.44
N VAL A 21 -1.96 -9.47 10.62
CA VAL A 21 -2.25 -10.41 11.71
C VAL A 21 -3.64 -11.01 11.54
N LYS A 22 -4.63 -10.13 11.29
CA LYS A 22 -6.02 -10.53 11.12
C LYS A 22 -6.65 -9.72 9.99
N VAL A 23 -7.26 -10.43 9.06
CA VAL A 23 -8.01 -9.83 7.95
C VAL A 23 -9.45 -10.32 8.02
N PRO A 24 -10.43 -9.40 8.13
CA PRO A 24 -11.83 -9.77 8.15
C PRO A 24 -12.27 -10.45 6.87
N ARG A 25 -13.34 -11.19 6.94
CA ARG A 25 -14.03 -11.69 5.75
C ARG A 25 -14.49 -10.53 4.89
N LEU A 26 -14.54 -10.75 3.58
CA LEU A 26 -15.00 -9.74 2.65
C LEU A 26 -16.41 -9.28 3.00
N ALA A 27 -16.57 -7.97 3.16
CA ALA A 27 -17.86 -7.32 3.19
C ALA A 27 -18.15 -6.71 1.83
N GLU A 28 -19.39 -6.70 1.43
CA GLU A 28 -19.80 -6.01 0.22
C GLU A 28 -19.66 -4.50 0.40
N ALA A 29 -19.20 -3.82 -0.63
CA ALA A 29 -19.07 -2.36 -0.65
C ALA A 29 -20.44 -1.66 -0.85
N GLY A 30 -21.54 -2.40 -0.91
CA GLY A 30 -22.85 -1.88 -1.22
C GLY A 30 -22.89 -1.31 -2.63
N ARG A 31 -23.38 -0.06 -2.76
CA ARG A 31 -23.43 0.65 -4.05
C ARG A 31 -22.14 1.35 -4.44
N ARG A 32 -21.14 1.37 -3.54
CA ARG A 32 -19.84 2.03 -3.77
C ARG A 32 -18.95 1.13 -4.59
N LYS A 33 -18.86 1.38 -5.90
CA LYS A 33 -18.00 0.62 -6.82
C LYS A 33 -16.53 1.04 -6.79
N ASP A 34 -16.26 2.19 -6.20
CA ASP A 34 -14.91 2.72 -6.02
C ASP A 34 -14.19 2.10 -4.82
N LEU A 35 -14.91 1.46 -3.91
CA LEU A 35 -14.34 0.82 -2.74
C LEU A 35 -14.07 -0.67 -3.00
N ARG A 36 -12.95 -1.11 -2.49
CA ARG A 36 -12.51 -2.52 -2.53
C ARG A 36 -12.17 -2.95 -1.11
N PRO A 37 -13.19 -3.27 -0.28
CA PRO A 37 -13.02 -3.46 1.17
C PRO A 37 -11.86 -4.39 1.52
N ASN A 38 -11.13 -4.04 2.56
CA ASN A 38 -9.97 -4.76 3.12
C ASN A 38 -8.78 -4.93 2.18
N ARG A 39 -8.79 -4.31 1.01
CA ARG A 39 -7.69 -4.37 0.04
C ARG A 39 -6.75 -3.18 0.20
N ILE A 40 -5.56 -3.35 -0.36
CA ILE A 40 -4.61 -2.26 -0.53
C ILE A 40 -4.34 -2.11 -2.03
N THR A 41 -4.36 -0.87 -2.51
CA THR A 41 -4.07 -0.53 -3.90
C THR A 41 -2.77 0.24 -3.98
N PHE A 42 -1.88 -0.21 -4.87
CA PHE A 42 -0.65 0.48 -5.20
C PHE A 42 -0.80 1.17 -6.56
N TYR A 43 -0.15 2.31 -6.72
CA TYR A 43 -0.22 3.11 -7.93
C TYR A 43 1.12 3.15 -8.63
N ASP A 44 1.09 2.94 -9.95
CA ASP A 44 2.29 3.04 -10.79
C ASP A 44 2.86 4.46 -10.72
N PRO A 45 4.14 4.63 -10.36
CA PRO A 45 4.74 5.96 -10.20
C PRO A 45 5.11 6.65 -11.51
N ARG A 46 5.00 5.98 -12.66
CA ARG A 46 5.39 6.57 -13.93
C ARG A 46 4.48 7.72 -14.32
N PRO A 47 5.02 8.89 -14.71
CA PRO A 47 4.21 10.01 -15.16
C PRO A 47 3.35 9.65 -16.38
N GLY A 48 2.08 10.06 -16.37
CA GLY A 48 1.19 9.93 -17.53
C GLY A 48 0.66 8.54 -17.82
N ILE A 49 1.00 7.51 -17.01
CA ILE A 49 0.51 6.14 -17.26
C ILE A 49 -1.01 6.02 -17.26
N ASN A 50 -1.68 6.87 -16.49
CA ASN A 50 -3.14 6.86 -16.39
C ASN A 50 -3.84 7.44 -17.63
N MET A 51 -3.12 8.05 -18.55
CA MET A 51 -3.72 8.65 -19.75
C MET A 51 -4.24 7.61 -20.74
N GLY A 52 -3.68 6.42 -20.74
CA GLY A 52 -4.11 5.32 -21.61
C GLY A 52 -4.45 4.06 -20.84
N SER A 53 -5.00 4.20 -19.62
CA SER A 53 -5.21 3.06 -18.73
C SER A 53 -6.21 2.06 -19.31
N ILE A 54 -5.83 0.79 -19.23
CA ILE A 54 -6.70 -0.35 -19.51
C ILE A 54 -6.65 -1.25 -18.29
N ARG A 55 -7.78 -1.44 -17.65
CA ARG A 55 -7.85 -2.26 -16.43
C ARG A 55 -7.35 -3.68 -16.69
N ASN A 56 -6.51 -4.18 -15.79
CA ASN A 56 -5.87 -5.49 -15.84
C ASN A 56 -4.82 -5.68 -16.95
N ASP A 57 -4.49 -4.64 -17.68
CA ASP A 57 -3.35 -4.66 -18.60
C ASP A 57 -2.09 -4.22 -17.84
N PRO A 58 -1.09 -5.11 -17.64
CA PRO A 58 0.07 -4.79 -16.81
C PRO A 58 0.95 -3.67 -17.37
N TYR A 59 0.79 -3.30 -18.63
CA TYR A 59 1.56 -2.21 -19.24
C TYR A 59 0.94 -0.83 -19.03
N VAL A 60 -0.38 -0.77 -18.87
CA VAL A 60 -1.12 0.51 -18.85
C VAL A 60 -2.14 0.62 -17.72
N ASP A 61 -2.32 -0.40 -16.91
CA ASP A 61 -3.14 -0.29 -15.70
C ASP A 61 -2.31 0.39 -14.60
N PRO A 62 -2.69 1.59 -14.16
CA PRO A 62 -1.91 2.32 -13.15
C PRO A 62 -2.11 1.77 -11.74
N GLU A 63 -3.04 0.86 -11.54
CA GLU A 63 -3.39 0.34 -10.22
C GLU A 63 -3.08 -1.15 -10.07
N PHE A 64 -2.57 -1.52 -8.90
CA PHE A 64 -2.39 -2.90 -8.50
C PHE A 64 -3.02 -3.11 -7.12
N THR A 65 -4.07 -3.90 -7.06
CA THR A 65 -4.85 -4.11 -5.83
C THR A 65 -4.69 -5.53 -5.33
N ILE A 66 -4.40 -5.66 -4.05
CA ILE A 66 -4.19 -6.94 -3.36
C ILE A 66 -5.19 -7.07 -2.23
N LEU A 67 -5.80 -8.25 -2.12
CA LEU A 67 -6.51 -8.67 -0.91
C LEU A 67 -5.51 -9.39 -0.01
N PRO A 68 -5.11 -8.79 1.11
CA PRO A 68 -4.17 -9.43 2.01
C PRO A 68 -4.79 -10.65 2.71
N VAL A 69 -3.94 -11.59 3.08
CA VAL A 69 -4.33 -12.75 3.88
C VAL A 69 -3.59 -12.73 5.22
N PRO A 70 -4.15 -13.30 6.28
CA PRO A 70 -3.45 -13.37 7.58
C PRO A 70 -2.10 -14.07 7.44
N GLY A 71 -1.07 -13.51 8.08
CA GLY A 71 0.31 -14.00 8.01
C GLY A 71 1.11 -13.45 6.84
N GLN A 72 0.52 -12.65 5.97
CA GLN A 72 1.21 -12.06 4.83
C GLN A 72 2.01 -10.82 5.24
N LEU A 73 3.26 -10.76 4.77
CA LEU A 73 4.11 -9.59 4.85
C LEU A 73 4.20 -8.96 3.46
N MET A 74 3.89 -7.69 3.37
CA MET A 74 4.08 -6.90 2.16
C MET A 74 5.20 -5.88 2.37
N LEU A 75 6.07 -5.74 1.37
CA LEU A 75 7.12 -4.74 1.32
C LEU A 75 7.05 -4.01 -0.01
N TRP A 76 7.26 -2.70 0.01
CA TRP A 76 7.30 -1.88 -1.20
C TRP A 76 8.25 -0.70 -1.03
N PRO A 77 8.75 -0.13 -2.13
CA PRO A 77 9.54 1.09 -2.06
C PRO A 77 8.73 2.22 -1.41
N ALA A 78 9.35 2.95 -0.50
CA ALA A 78 8.62 3.95 0.29
C ALA A 78 8.02 5.09 -0.55
N PHE A 79 8.56 5.33 -1.76
CA PHE A 79 8.02 6.34 -2.67
C PHE A 79 6.69 5.92 -3.33
N LEU A 80 6.31 4.64 -3.24
CA LEU A 80 5.14 4.13 -3.94
C LEU A 80 3.86 4.59 -3.25
N ASN A 81 3.01 5.30 -3.99
CA ASN A 81 1.71 5.72 -3.49
C ASN A 81 0.80 4.51 -3.31
N HIS A 82 0.05 4.50 -2.24
CA HIS A 82 -0.86 3.42 -1.92
C HIS A 82 -2.09 3.93 -1.18
N PHE A 83 -3.16 3.16 -1.26
CA PHE A 83 -4.43 3.45 -0.60
C PHE A 83 -4.91 2.21 0.13
N VAL A 84 -5.21 2.35 1.42
CA VAL A 84 -5.78 1.27 2.22
C VAL A 84 -7.28 1.43 2.27
N HIS A 85 -7.98 0.53 1.61
CA HIS A 85 -9.44 0.55 1.55
C HIS A 85 -10.06 0.26 2.91
N PRO A 86 -11.26 0.81 3.18
CA PRO A 86 -11.90 0.67 4.48
C PRO A 86 -12.29 -0.78 4.79
N ASN A 87 -12.32 -1.09 6.08
CA ASN A 87 -12.94 -2.29 6.60
C ASN A 87 -14.43 -2.01 6.83
N LEU A 88 -15.27 -2.53 5.97
CA LEU A 88 -16.72 -2.35 6.04
C LEU A 88 -17.43 -3.50 6.78
N SER A 89 -16.66 -4.43 7.35
CA SER A 89 -17.19 -5.52 8.15
C SER A 89 -17.31 -5.12 9.62
N LYS A 90 -17.96 -5.98 10.40
CA LYS A 90 -18.00 -5.84 11.87
C LYS A 90 -16.79 -6.48 12.55
N GLU A 91 -15.96 -7.18 11.81
CA GLU A 91 -14.76 -7.83 12.33
C GLU A 91 -13.59 -6.84 12.38
N THR A 92 -12.68 -7.06 13.32
CA THR A 92 -11.48 -6.22 13.46
C THR A 92 -10.41 -6.64 12.47
N ARG A 93 -9.84 -5.68 11.76
CA ARG A 93 -8.61 -5.85 10.99
C ARG A 93 -7.43 -5.46 11.88
N VAL A 94 -6.41 -6.33 11.93
CA VAL A 94 -5.20 -6.08 12.70
C VAL A 94 -4.00 -6.21 11.77
N SER A 95 -3.25 -5.12 11.65
CA SER A 95 -2.01 -5.08 10.87
C SER A 95 -0.95 -4.29 11.60
N VAL A 96 0.31 -4.61 11.33
CA VAL A 96 1.47 -3.88 11.86
C VAL A 96 2.19 -3.26 10.68
N SER A 97 2.20 -1.93 10.62
CA SER A 97 2.89 -1.18 9.56
C SER A 97 4.21 -0.65 10.08
N PHE A 98 5.20 -0.60 9.20
CA PHE A 98 6.55 -0.15 9.54
C PHE A 98 7.24 0.51 8.35
N ASN A 99 8.26 1.30 8.63
CA ASN A 99 9.12 1.91 7.63
C ASN A 99 10.56 1.53 7.93
N ILE A 100 11.34 1.31 6.88
CA ILE A 100 12.76 1.00 6.96
C ILE A 100 13.52 2.24 6.46
N ILE A 101 14.41 2.73 7.29
CA ILE A 101 15.31 3.84 6.99
C ILE A 101 16.71 3.30 6.86
N LEU A 102 17.39 3.61 5.75
CA LEU A 102 18.77 3.21 5.57
C LEU A 102 19.70 4.20 6.27
N LYS A 103 20.72 3.66 6.92
CA LYS A 103 21.84 4.41 7.44
C LYS A 103 23.12 3.87 6.85
N TRP A 104 24.00 4.75 6.40
CA TRP A 104 25.34 4.37 6.02
C TRP A 104 26.18 4.13 7.27
N ALA A 105 27.02 3.11 7.24
CA ALA A 105 28.04 2.99 8.26
C ALA A 105 29.03 4.17 8.11
N ASP A 106 29.53 4.71 9.24
CA ASP A 106 30.31 5.94 9.25
C ASP A 106 31.49 5.94 8.27
N HIS A 107 32.13 4.78 8.07
CA HIS A 107 33.27 4.67 7.18
C HIS A 107 32.93 4.76 5.68
N TYR A 108 31.64 4.74 5.32
CA TYR A 108 31.17 4.96 3.96
C TYR A 108 30.68 6.38 3.71
N LEU A 109 30.54 7.18 4.75
CA LEU A 109 30.12 8.56 4.59
C LEU A 109 31.27 9.40 4.03
N PRO A 110 31.01 10.32 3.09
CA PRO A 110 32.05 11.24 2.65
C PRO A 110 32.48 12.10 3.83
N SER A 111 33.79 12.39 3.88
CA SER A 111 34.30 13.28 4.91
C SER A 111 33.66 14.66 4.76
N GLN A 112 33.19 15.21 5.87
CA GLN A 112 32.65 16.57 5.93
C GLN A 112 33.80 17.54 6.15
N GLU A 113 34.49 17.86 5.09
CA GLU A 113 35.49 18.92 5.10
C GLU A 113 34.88 20.25 4.67
#